data_7e928cc9f07e5137be2beda9d87c769e
#
_entry.id   7e928cc9f07e5137be2beda9d87c769e
#
_cell.length_a   1.000
_cell.length_b   1.000
_cell.length_c   1.000
_cell.angle_alpha   90.00
_cell.angle_beta   90.00
_cell.angle_gamma   90.00
#
_symmetry.space_group_name_H-M   'P 1'
#
loop_
_entity.id
_entity.type
_entity.pdbx_description
1 polymer ?
#
loop_
_entity_poly.entity_id
_entity_poly.type
_entity_poly.pdbx_seq_one_letter_code
_entity_poly.pdbx_strand_id
1 'polypeptide(L)'
;QIALDEPLLVLRGDHFVARDETAQRTLGGGRVIHPWAKRHKRGDANLPSRLKALHTGDFAELMENFLNESSAFALSIDAIYQFLNLREEEARQKVDALKSLRQLNAEGEKVYTTEAKWNRLKEQLLKILKEFHTGHPLIPGMDMEELRGKLIFELSPKLFRVVVDLFINETLIAKEDNLLRLASHKVQLGGQEKTLMDKIKKILGEQPLAPPDLKEIEKQAAVPRNRLNEVIRLLERDGSVVRVTTDMYFLASSIEQLRGTLIQFLGEKGEMNAAAFRELIVASRKYTIVLVEYFDRAGLTIRIRENRKIKAAPPAAAAKNR
;
A
#
# COMPACT_ATOMS: atom_id res chain seq x y z
N GLN A 1 -37.04 -4.08 13.03
CA GLN A 1 -36.07 -5.13 12.74
C GLN A 1 -36.39 -6.37 13.57
N ILE A 2 -36.46 -7.53 12.95
CA ILE A 2 -36.67 -8.84 13.59
C ILE A 2 -35.34 -9.58 13.58
N ALA A 3 -34.88 -10.01 14.74
CA ALA A 3 -33.76 -10.93 14.85
C ALA A 3 -34.29 -12.35 14.93
N LEU A 4 -33.72 -13.26 14.16
CA LEU A 4 -34.11 -14.67 14.13
C LEU A 4 -33.01 -15.49 14.81
N ASP A 5 -33.43 -16.58 15.48
CA ASP A 5 -32.49 -17.52 16.12
C ASP A 5 -31.80 -18.41 15.07
N GLU A 6 -32.50 -18.70 13.97
CA GLU A 6 -31.96 -19.47 12.85
C GLU A 6 -31.97 -18.68 11.55
N PRO A 7 -31.02 -18.94 10.64
CA PRO A 7 -30.99 -18.30 9.32
C PRO A 7 -32.23 -18.66 8.51
N LEU A 8 -32.88 -17.67 7.92
CA LEU A 8 -34.03 -17.86 7.04
C LEU A 8 -33.71 -17.30 5.65
N LEU A 9 -33.96 -18.09 4.62
CA LEU A 9 -33.94 -17.61 3.25
C LEU A 9 -35.14 -16.72 2.99
N VAL A 10 -34.91 -15.45 2.78
CA VAL A 10 -35.96 -14.46 2.58
C VAL A 10 -35.48 -13.41 1.56
N LEU A 11 -36.42 -12.95 0.72
CA LEU A 11 -36.18 -11.95 -0.30
C LEU A 11 -36.90 -10.63 0.02
N ARG A 12 -36.42 -9.54 -0.56
CA ARG A 12 -37.11 -8.25 -0.49
C ARG A 12 -38.49 -8.39 -1.17
N GLY A 13 -39.54 -7.97 -0.49
CA GLY A 13 -40.92 -8.09 -0.97
C GLY A 13 -41.68 -9.26 -0.40
N ASP A 14 -41.04 -10.26 0.19
CA ASP A 14 -41.71 -11.40 0.80
C ASP A 14 -42.61 -10.96 1.94
N HIS A 15 -43.72 -11.65 2.09
CA HIS A 15 -44.64 -11.44 3.19
C HIS A 15 -44.38 -12.46 4.30
N PHE A 16 -44.47 -12.00 5.54
CA PHE A 16 -44.37 -12.87 6.71
C PHE A 16 -45.56 -12.70 7.65
N VAL A 17 -45.85 -13.75 8.38
CA VAL A 17 -46.81 -13.75 9.48
C VAL A 17 -46.10 -14.14 10.77
N ALA A 18 -46.26 -13.34 11.81
CA ALA A 18 -45.75 -13.63 13.14
C ALA A 18 -46.87 -14.24 14.00
N ARG A 19 -46.57 -15.37 14.63
CA ARG A 19 -47.47 -16.07 15.55
C ARG A 19 -46.83 -16.19 16.92
N ASP A 20 -47.61 -16.51 17.92
CA ASP A 20 -47.12 -16.87 19.24
C ASP A 20 -46.36 -18.22 19.22
N GLU A 21 -45.70 -18.57 20.31
CA GLU A 21 -44.92 -19.81 20.44
C GLU A 21 -45.73 -21.06 20.16
N THR A 22 -47.06 -21.04 20.44
CA THR A 22 -47.96 -22.16 20.19
C THR A 22 -48.51 -22.19 18.76
N ALA A 23 -48.18 -21.19 17.94
CA ALA A 23 -48.68 -20.97 16.59
C ALA A 23 -50.23 -20.86 16.48
N GLN A 24 -50.92 -20.68 17.60
CA GLN A 24 -52.39 -20.58 17.62
C GLN A 24 -52.90 -19.17 17.40
N ARG A 25 -52.12 -18.16 17.83
CA ARG A 25 -52.52 -16.75 17.71
C ARG A 25 -51.60 -16.00 16.76
N THR A 26 -52.18 -15.34 15.78
CA THR A 26 -51.46 -14.41 14.93
C THR A 26 -51.19 -13.09 15.68
N LEU A 27 -49.94 -12.72 15.81
CA LEU A 27 -49.51 -11.49 16.45
C LEU A 27 -49.43 -10.32 15.45
N GLY A 28 -49.19 -10.62 14.19
CA GLY A 28 -49.08 -9.63 13.13
C GLY A 28 -48.39 -10.19 11.90
N GLY A 29 -47.94 -9.31 11.04
CA GLY A 29 -47.23 -9.67 9.84
C GLY A 29 -46.72 -8.44 9.14
N GLY A 30 -46.06 -8.63 8.02
CA GLY A 30 -45.50 -7.54 7.26
C GLY A 30 -44.86 -7.99 5.96
N ARG A 31 -44.14 -7.07 5.34
CA ARG A 31 -43.33 -7.30 4.15
C ARG A 31 -41.87 -7.03 4.44
N VAL A 32 -40.99 -7.87 3.94
CA VAL A 32 -39.53 -7.70 4.05
C VAL A 32 -39.09 -6.55 3.15
N ILE A 33 -38.49 -5.53 3.71
CA ILE A 33 -37.96 -4.39 2.97
C ILE A 33 -36.45 -4.49 2.77
N HIS A 34 -35.73 -5.19 3.66
CA HIS A 34 -34.30 -5.43 3.57
C HIS A 34 -33.92 -6.78 4.19
N PRO A 35 -33.52 -7.80 3.40
CA PRO A 35 -33.25 -9.15 3.92
C PRO A 35 -31.98 -9.22 4.78
N TRP A 36 -30.99 -8.36 4.54
CA TRP A 36 -29.70 -8.32 5.26
C TRP A 36 -29.56 -7.10 6.17
N ALA A 37 -30.64 -6.68 6.81
CA ALA A 37 -30.66 -5.49 7.65
C ALA A 37 -29.67 -5.62 8.84
N LYS A 38 -28.74 -4.70 8.96
CA LYS A 38 -27.84 -4.59 10.13
C LYS A 38 -28.62 -4.10 11.35
N ARG A 39 -28.15 -4.49 12.54
CA ARG A 39 -28.75 -4.03 13.80
C ARG A 39 -28.57 -2.51 13.96
N HIS A 40 -29.68 -1.81 14.17
CA HIS A 40 -29.69 -0.36 14.39
C HIS A 40 -29.66 -0.03 15.88
N LYS A 41 -29.02 1.09 16.21
CA LYS A 41 -29.04 1.63 17.58
C LYS A 41 -30.41 2.27 17.87
N ARG A 42 -30.90 2.13 19.10
CA ARG A 42 -32.07 2.89 19.54
C ARG A 42 -31.75 4.38 19.49
N GLY A 43 -32.71 5.17 18.96
CA GLY A 43 -32.56 6.63 18.85
C GLY A 43 -31.79 7.13 17.60
N ASP A 44 -31.54 6.28 16.60
CA ASP A 44 -31.05 6.75 15.30
C ASP A 44 -32.15 7.60 14.62
N ALA A 45 -31.96 8.94 14.66
CA ALA A 45 -32.93 9.91 14.14
C ALA A 45 -33.16 9.76 12.62
N ASN A 46 -32.22 9.20 11.88
CA ASN A 46 -32.29 9.03 10.42
C ASN A 46 -32.96 7.71 10.01
N LEU A 47 -33.13 6.77 10.95
CA LEU A 47 -33.69 5.46 10.65
C LEU A 47 -35.09 5.49 10.04
N PRO A 48 -36.05 6.29 10.55
CA PRO A 48 -37.39 6.37 9.96
C PRO A 48 -37.41 6.83 8.51
N SER A 49 -36.61 7.84 8.19
CA SER A 49 -36.50 8.36 6.83
C SER A 49 -35.89 7.34 5.87
N ARG A 50 -34.87 6.62 6.31
CA ARG A 50 -34.24 5.53 5.54
C ARG A 50 -35.18 4.36 5.32
N LEU A 51 -35.90 3.95 6.34
CA LEU A 51 -36.90 2.88 6.20
C LEU A 51 -38.03 3.27 5.26
N LYS A 52 -38.45 4.55 5.30
CA LYS A 52 -39.45 5.07 4.37
C LYS A 52 -38.93 5.04 2.92
N ALA A 53 -37.71 5.49 2.68
CA ALA A 53 -37.10 5.43 1.36
C ALA A 53 -36.96 3.99 0.84
N LEU A 54 -36.58 3.03 1.68
CA LEU A 54 -36.52 1.62 1.34
C LEU A 54 -37.90 1.01 1.03
N HIS A 55 -38.99 1.55 1.62
CA HIS A 55 -40.34 1.02 1.46
C HIS A 55 -41.11 1.65 0.29
N THR A 56 -41.03 2.98 0.15
CA THR A 56 -41.84 3.79 -0.78
C THR A 56 -41.06 4.71 -1.67
N GLY A 57 -39.70 4.81 -1.50
CA GLY A 57 -38.82 5.63 -2.32
C GLY A 57 -38.82 5.17 -3.78
N ASP A 58 -38.45 6.09 -4.67
CA ASP A 58 -38.21 5.74 -6.06
C ASP A 58 -36.99 4.81 -6.20
N PHE A 59 -36.80 4.28 -7.38
CA PHE A 59 -35.71 3.33 -7.61
C PHE A 59 -34.32 3.94 -7.41
N ALA A 60 -34.13 5.21 -7.74
CA ALA A 60 -32.86 5.91 -7.57
C ALA A 60 -32.54 6.09 -6.08
N GLU A 61 -33.50 6.58 -5.29
CA GLU A 61 -33.34 6.76 -3.84
C GLU A 61 -33.08 5.42 -3.13
N LEU A 62 -33.79 4.36 -3.55
CA LEU A 62 -33.58 3.01 -3.04
C LEU A 62 -32.15 2.53 -3.29
N MET A 63 -31.64 2.72 -4.49
CA MET A 63 -30.29 2.30 -4.87
C MET A 63 -29.22 3.10 -4.14
N GLU A 64 -29.36 4.42 -4.05
CA GLU A 64 -28.44 5.26 -3.31
C GLU A 64 -28.36 4.88 -1.83
N ASN A 65 -29.49 4.64 -1.19
CA ASN A 65 -29.53 4.20 0.21
C ASN A 65 -28.87 2.83 0.39
N PHE A 66 -29.18 1.87 -0.47
CA PHE A 66 -28.59 0.54 -0.42
C PHE A 66 -27.07 0.57 -0.58
N LEU A 67 -26.57 1.31 -1.57
CA LEU A 67 -25.14 1.46 -1.80
C LEU A 67 -24.46 2.20 -0.63
N ASN A 68 -25.07 3.26 -0.10
CA ASN A 68 -24.49 4.05 0.99
C ASN A 68 -24.42 3.28 2.32
N GLU A 69 -25.32 2.33 2.57
CA GLU A 69 -25.31 1.50 3.78
C GLU A 69 -24.26 0.38 3.75
N SER A 70 -23.78 -0.01 2.58
CA SER A 70 -22.74 -1.03 2.44
C SER A 70 -21.41 -0.54 2.98
N SER A 71 -20.64 -1.42 3.66
CA SER A 71 -19.24 -1.17 4.03
C SER A 71 -18.31 -1.19 2.81
N ALA A 72 -18.67 -1.96 1.77
CA ALA A 72 -17.95 -1.98 0.52
C ALA A 72 -18.08 -0.63 -0.20
N PHE A 73 -16.99 -0.19 -0.82
CA PHE A 73 -16.96 1.07 -1.57
C PHE A 73 -17.92 1.03 -2.77
N ALA A 74 -17.93 -0.07 -3.49
CA ALA A 74 -18.80 -0.29 -4.63
C ALA A 74 -19.36 -1.73 -4.58
N LEU A 75 -20.48 -1.95 -5.20
CA LEU A 75 -21.15 -3.26 -5.29
C LEU A 75 -21.22 -3.72 -6.74
N SER A 76 -21.11 -5.04 -6.95
CA SER A 76 -21.35 -5.68 -8.25
C SER A 76 -22.84 -5.70 -8.59
N ILE A 77 -23.14 -5.94 -9.85
CA ILE A 77 -24.54 -6.10 -10.28
C ILE A 77 -25.20 -7.28 -9.57
N ASP A 78 -24.44 -8.34 -9.22
CA ASP A 78 -24.94 -9.51 -8.51
C ASP A 78 -25.51 -9.15 -7.14
N ALA A 79 -24.78 -8.37 -6.35
CA ALA A 79 -25.26 -7.89 -5.06
C ALA A 79 -26.52 -7.01 -5.21
N ILE A 80 -26.61 -6.26 -6.28
CA ILE A 80 -27.73 -5.36 -6.56
C ILE A 80 -28.99 -6.14 -6.96
N TYR A 81 -28.91 -7.05 -7.93
CA TYR A 81 -30.11 -7.77 -8.37
C TYR A 81 -30.64 -8.71 -7.27
N GLN A 82 -29.76 -9.30 -6.47
CA GLN A 82 -30.17 -10.09 -5.29
C GLN A 82 -30.92 -9.23 -4.28
N PHE A 83 -30.41 -8.03 -3.98
CA PHE A 83 -31.12 -7.11 -3.08
C PHE A 83 -32.48 -6.69 -3.61
N LEU A 84 -32.56 -6.40 -4.89
CA LEU A 84 -33.77 -5.93 -5.54
C LEU A 84 -34.80 -7.06 -5.78
N ASN A 85 -34.41 -8.31 -5.70
CA ASN A 85 -35.19 -9.48 -6.10
C ASN A 85 -35.68 -9.34 -7.57
N LEU A 86 -34.75 -9.02 -8.47
CA LEU A 86 -34.99 -8.87 -9.89
C LEU A 86 -34.14 -9.88 -10.68
N ARG A 87 -34.44 -10.04 -11.97
CA ARG A 87 -33.52 -10.73 -12.89
C ARG A 87 -32.31 -9.83 -13.20
N GLU A 88 -31.17 -10.44 -13.49
CA GLU A 88 -29.93 -9.71 -13.74
C GLU A 88 -30.09 -8.66 -14.85
N GLU A 89 -30.68 -9.03 -16.00
CA GLU A 89 -30.87 -8.12 -17.12
C GLU A 89 -31.75 -6.92 -16.76
N GLU A 90 -32.82 -7.15 -15.99
CA GLU A 90 -33.73 -6.09 -15.53
C GLU A 90 -33.03 -5.14 -14.56
N ALA A 91 -32.27 -5.70 -13.61
CA ALA A 91 -31.50 -4.89 -12.66
C ALA A 91 -30.45 -4.05 -13.40
N ARG A 92 -29.71 -4.65 -14.35
CA ARG A 92 -28.71 -3.98 -15.16
C ARG A 92 -29.31 -2.81 -15.95
N GLN A 93 -30.40 -3.02 -16.66
CA GLN A 93 -31.09 -1.96 -17.40
C GLN A 93 -31.52 -0.80 -16.50
N LYS A 94 -32.09 -1.11 -15.32
CA LYS A 94 -32.54 -0.09 -14.37
C LYS A 94 -31.37 0.68 -13.76
N VAL A 95 -30.27 0.00 -13.40
CA VAL A 95 -29.10 0.62 -12.77
C VAL A 95 -28.31 1.45 -13.77
N ASP A 96 -28.09 0.96 -14.99
CA ASP A 96 -27.40 1.69 -16.04
C ASP A 96 -28.14 2.96 -16.49
N ALA A 97 -29.47 3.01 -16.30
CA ALA A 97 -30.28 4.20 -16.53
C ALA A 97 -30.12 5.29 -15.45
N LEU A 98 -29.57 4.95 -14.27
CA LEU A 98 -29.38 5.88 -13.17
C LEU A 98 -28.13 6.73 -13.36
N LYS A 99 -28.31 8.01 -13.67
CA LYS A 99 -27.20 8.98 -13.78
C LYS A 99 -26.58 9.38 -12.43
N SER A 100 -27.27 9.08 -11.33
CA SER A 100 -26.80 9.39 -9.97
C SER A 100 -25.74 8.42 -9.45
N LEU A 101 -25.56 7.29 -10.13
CA LEU A 101 -24.58 6.29 -9.75
C LEU A 101 -23.34 6.38 -10.63
N ARG A 102 -22.18 6.25 -9.99
CA ARG A 102 -20.89 6.14 -10.66
C ARG A 102 -20.61 4.67 -10.95
N GLN A 103 -20.41 4.37 -12.24
CA GLN A 103 -19.99 3.06 -12.69
C GLN A 103 -18.46 3.03 -12.79
N LEU A 104 -17.84 1.98 -12.27
CA LEU A 104 -16.42 1.67 -12.37
C LEU A 104 -16.24 0.31 -13.02
N ASN A 105 -15.12 0.13 -13.73
CA ASN A 105 -14.77 -1.15 -14.33
C ASN A 105 -13.50 -1.68 -13.65
N ALA A 106 -13.64 -2.74 -12.86
CA ALA A 106 -12.55 -3.38 -12.16
C ALA A 106 -12.19 -4.69 -12.87
N GLU A 107 -11.26 -4.62 -13.83
CA GLU A 107 -10.77 -5.77 -14.63
C GLU A 107 -11.90 -6.56 -15.34
N GLY A 108 -12.82 -5.83 -15.96
CA GLY A 108 -13.92 -6.43 -16.72
C GLY A 108 -15.23 -6.59 -15.93
N GLU A 109 -15.19 -6.44 -14.62
CA GLU A 109 -16.38 -6.43 -13.76
C GLU A 109 -16.89 -5.00 -13.57
N LYS A 110 -18.18 -4.78 -13.87
CA LYS A 110 -18.84 -3.50 -13.58
C LYS A 110 -19.27 -3.46 -12.13
N VAL A 111 -18.85 -2.42 -11.43
CA VAL A 111 -19.27 -2.14 -10.06
C VAL A 111 -19.83 -0.72 -9.94
N TYR A 112 -20.73 -0.52 -9.01
CA TYR A 112 -21.50 0.72 -8.86
C TYR A 112 -21.28 1.31 -7.47
N THR A 113 -21.09 2.63 -7.42
CA THR A 113 -20.97 3.40 -6.19
C THR A 113 -21.76 4.71 -6.28
N THR A 114 -21.94 5.40 -5.17
CA THR A 114 -22.59 6.71 -5.16
C THR A 114 -21.57 7.83 -5.26
N GLU A 115 -21.98 9.01 -5.76
CA GLU A 115 -21.11 10.20 -5.75
C GLU A 115 -20.75 10.63 -4.32
N ALA A 116 -21.63 10.39 -3.35
CA ALA A 116 -21.33 10.65 -1.94
C ALA A 116 -20.16 9.81 -1.42
N LYS A 117 -20.15 8.50 -1.69
CA LYS A 117 -19.03 7.60 -1.34
C LYS A 117 -17.75 7.97 -2.09
N TRP A 118 -17.87 8.30 -3.38
CA TRP A 118 -16.74 8.73 -4.20
C TRP A 118 -16.06 9.96 -3.61
N ASN A 119 -16.83 10.99 -3.30
CA ASN A 119 -16.29 12.24 -2.74
C ASN A 119 -15.69 12.00 -1.35
N ARG A 120 -16.33 11.19 -0.51
CA ARG A 120 -15.82 10.84 0.81
C ARG A 120 -14.51 10.06 0.74
N LEU A 121 -14.39 9.11 -0.19
CA LEU A 121 -13.16 8.38 -0.44
C LEU A 121 -12.03 9.33 -0.89
N LYS A 122 -12.34 10.21 -1.85
CA LYS A 122 -11.43 11.22 -2.38
C LYS A 122 -10.90 12.12 -1.27
N GLU A 123 -11.79 12.71 -0.47
CA GLU A 123 -11.42 13.57 0.65
C GLU A 123 -10.53 12.84 1.66
N GLN A 124 -10.91 11.62 2.03
CA GLN A 124 -10.16 10.83 2.99
C GLN A 124 -8.75 10.50 2.48
N LEU A 125 -8.65 10.03 1.22
CA LEU A 125 -7.38 9.67 0.60
C LEU A 125 -6.43 10.88 0.55
N LEU A 126 -6.93 12.03 0.09
CA LEU A 126 -6.15 13.26 0.04
C LEU A 126 -5.72 13.74 1.43
N LYS A 127 -6.60 13.61 2.43
CA LYS A 127 -6.29 13.92 3.82
C LYS A 127 -5.18 13.04 4.37
N ILE A 128 -5.28 11.72 4.20
CA ILE A 128 -4.24 10.77 4.66
C ILE A 128 -2.89 11.09 4.03
N LEU A 129 -2.84 11.32 2.72
CA LEU A 129 -1.60 11.69 2.04
C LEU A 129 -1.04 13.03 2.51
N LYS A 130 -1.90 14.02 2.77
CA LYS A 130 -1.48 15.33 3.30
C LYS A 130 -0.88 15.21 4.70
N GLU A 131 -1.51 14.45 5.59
CA GLU A 131 -1.02 14.19 6.94
C GLU A 131 0.31 13.43 6.89
N PHE A 132 0.42 12.43 6.01
CA PHE A 132 1.65 11.69 5.79
C PHE A 132 2.80 12.58 5.34
N HIS A 133 2.60 13.43 4.34
CA HIS A 133 3.63 14.34 3.85
C HIS A 133 4.01 15.43 4.86
N THR A 134 3.08 15.81 5.73
CA THR A 134 3.38 16.74 6.84
C THR A 134 4.27 16.09 7.88
N GLY A 135 4.00 14.83 8.22
CA GLY A 135 4.82 14.04 9.16
C GLY A 135 6.15 13.56 8.57
N HIS A 136 6.19 13.34 7.27
CA HIS A 136 7.32 12.74 6.56
C HIS A 136 7.67 13.50 5.27
N PRO A 137 8.14 14.76 5.37
CA PRO A 137 8.33 15.64 4.22
C PRO A 137 9.39 15.15 3.22
N LEU A 138 10.29 14.28 3.66
CA LEU A 138 11.38 13.72 2.87
C LEU A 138 11.04 12.37 2.21
N ILE A 139 9.91 11.76 2.58
CA ILE A 139 9.46 10.51 1.96
C ILE A 139 8.63 10.87 0.72
N PRO A 140 8.95 10.29 -0.45
CA PRO A 140 8.30 10.67 -1.71
C PRO A 140 6.82 10.32 -1.77
N GLY A 141 6.38 9.31 -1.06
CA GLY A 141 4.98 8.88 -1.03
C GLY A 141 4.74 7.76 -0.04
N MET A 142 3.48 7.45 0.17
CA MET A 142 3.01 6.32 1.01
C MET A 142 2.85 5.07 0.14
N ASP A 143 3.16 3.90 0.69
CA ASP A 143 2.90 2.62 0.01
C ASP A 143 1.42 2.44 -0.30
N MET A 144 1.13 1.89 -1.49
CA MET A 144 -0.23 1.77 -2.01
C MET A 144 -1.12 0.87 -1.15
N GLU A 145 -0.58 -0.25 -0.63
CA GLU A 145 -1.34 -1.16 0.24
C GLU A 145 -1.52 -0.58 1.64
N GLU A 146 -0.51 0.14 2.16
CA GLU A 146 -0.64 0.87 3.41
C GLU A 146 -1.74 1.92 3.33
N LEU A 147 -1.81 2.69 2.24
CA LEU A 147 -2.85 3.68 2.01
C LEU A 147 -4.23 3.02 1.94
N ARG A 148 -4.36 1.92 1.17
CA ARG A 148 -5.60 1.15 1.06
C ARG A 148 -6.11 0.67 2.41
N GLY A 149 -5.21 0.16 3.27
CA GLY A 149 -5.53 -0.32 4.62
C GLY A 149 -6.03 0.76 5.60
N LYS A 150 -5.76 2.05 5.31
CA LYS A 150 -6.21 3.19 6.13
C LYS A 150 -7.55 3.78 5.70
N LEU A 151 -8.12 3.29 4.60
CA LEU A 151 -9.41 3.77 4.11
C LEU A 151 -10.58 3.20 4.91
N ILE A 152 -11.65 3.98 5.03
CA ILE A 152 -12.87 3.59 5.76
C ILE A 152 -13.73 2.58 4.99
N PHE A 153 -13.58 2.55 3.68
CA PHE A 153 -14.32 1.63 2.81
C PHE A 153 -13.50 0.38 2.51
N GLU A 154 -14.19 -0.73 2.40
CA GLU A 154 -13.60 -1.96 1.90
C GLU A 154 -13.44 -1.87 0.38
N LEU A 155 -12.19 -1.87 -0.09
CA LEU A 155 -11.82 -1.91 -1.50
C LEU A 155 -10.96 -3.13 -1.78
N SER A 156 -11.33 -3.90 -2.80
CA SER A 156 -10.44 -4.93 -3.32
C SER A 156 -9.18 -4.28 -3.94
N PRO A 157 -8.04 -4.97 -3.97
CA PRO A 157 -6.82 -4.44 -4.60
C PRO A 157 -7.04 -4.01 -6.06
N LYS A 158 -7.88 -4.73 -6.80
CA LYS A 158 -8.25 -4.42 -8.18
C LYS A 158 -9.01 -3.10 -8.29
N LEU A 159 -10.06 -2.95 -7.49
CA LEU A 159 -10.87 -1.74 -7.47
C LEU A 159 -10.06 -0.52 -7.00
N PHE A 160 -9.19 -0.71 -6.01
CA PHE A 160 -8.32 0.36 -5.52
C PHE A 160 -7.38 0.87 -6.61
N ARG A 161 -6.81 0.00 -7.45
CA ARG A 161 -5.99 0.42 -8.60
C ARG A 161 -6.79 1.30 -9.57
N VAL A 162 -8.02 0.91 -9.90
CA VAL A 162 -8.91 1.71 -10.77
C VAL A 162 -9.16 3.10 -10.18
N VAL A 163 -9.44 3.17 -8.87
CA VAL A 163 -9.63 4.45 -8.18
C VAL A 163 -8.37 5.30 -8.22
N VAL A 164 -7.21 4.70 -7.96
CA VAL A 164 -5.91 5.39 -8.03
C VAL A 164 -5.66 5.95 -9.43
N ASP A 165 -5.90 5.16 -10.49
CA ASP A 165 -5.70 5.60 -11.87
C ASP A 165 -6.63 6.78 -12.23
N LEU A 166 -7.88 6.74 -11.76
CA LEU A 166 -8.81 7.87 -11.95
C LEU A 166 -8.33 9.14 -11.24
N PHE A 167 -7.81 9.01 -10.00
CA PHE A 167 -7.28 10.17 -9.28
C PHE A 167 -5.96 10.70 -9.86
N ILE A 168 -5.17 9.85 -10.49
CA ILE A 168 -3.99 10.26 -11.28
C ILE A 168 -4.44 11.06 -12.50
N ASN A 169 -5.46 10.57 -13.24
CA ASN A 169 -6.02 11.25 -14.41
C ASN A 169 -6.63 12.61 -14.03
N GLU A 170 -7.22 12.73 -12.84
CA GLU A 170 -7.68 14.00 -12.26
C GLU A 170 -6.53 14.89 -11.73
N THR A 171 -5.27 14.47 -11.87
CA THR A 171 -4.07 15.19 -11.38
C THR A 171 -4.07 15.48 -9.87
N LEU A 172 -4.78 14.69 -9.09
CA LEU A 172 -4.86 14.84 -7.63
C LEU A 172 -3.69 14.19 -6.91
N ILE A 173 -3.29 13.03 -7.42
CA ILE A 173 -2.18 12.23 -6.89
C ILE A 173 -1.22 11.85 -8.03
N ALA A 174 -0.03 11.45 -7.65
CA ALA A 174 0.94 10.88 -8.56
C ALA A 174 1.44 9.54 -7.99
N LYS A 175 1.76 8.62 -8.89
CA LYS A 175 2.31 7.30 -8.56
C LYS A 175 3.75 7.23 -9.05
N GLU A 176 4.62 6.69 -8.22
CA GLU A 176 6.01 6.42 -8.51
C GLU A 176 6.33 5.03 -7.95
N ASP A 177 6.54 4.06 -8.82
CA ASP A 177 6.60 2.63 -8.49
C ASP A 177 5.35 2.17 -7.72
N ASN A 178 5.51 1.81 -6.43
CA ASN A 178 4.41 1.42 -5.54
C ASN A 178 4.02 2.54 -4.54
N LEU A 179 4.58 3.73 -4.69
CA LEU A 179 4.33 4.86 -3.80
C LEU A 179 3.31 5.82 -4.41
N LEU A 180 2.39 6.29 -3.57
CA LEU A 180 1.38 7.29 -3.92
C LEU A 180 1.67 8.58 -3.15
N ARG A 181 1.59 9.71 -3.85
CA ARG A 181 1.79 11.03 -3.28
C ARG A 181 0.76 12.04 -3.81
N LEU A 182 0.57 13.12 -3.10
CA LEU A 182 -0.16 14.27 -3.66
C LEU A 182 0.57 14.78 -4.90
N ALA A 183 -0.16 15.17 -5.94
CA ALA A 183 0.45 15.73 -7.14
C ALA A 183 1.26 17.01 -6.85
N SER A 184 0.82 17.78 -5.85
CA SER A 184 1.52 18.99 -5.36
C SER A 184 2.75 18.68 -4.52
N HIS A 185 2.90 17.46 -4.00
CA HIS A 185 4.03 17.13 -3.15
C HIS A 185 5.28 16.88 -4.00
N LYS A 186 6.28 17.67 -3.77
CA LYS A 186 7.65 17.45 -4.29
C LYS A 186 8.57 17.36 -3.08
N VAL A 187 9.39 16.32 -3.04
CA VAL A 187 10.47 16.25 -2.05
C VAL A 187 11.39 17.43 -2.28
N GLN A 188 11.17 18.50 -1.53
CA GLN A 188 12.07 19.65 -1.54
C GLN A 188 13.11 19.43 -0.45
N LEU A 189 14.34 19.21 -0.87
CA LEU A 189 15.50 19.22 0.03
C LEU A 189 15.68 20.69 0.49
N GLY A 190 15.17 21.01 1.65
CA GLY A 190 15.47 22.29 2.29
C GLY A 190 16.98 22.44 2.55
N GLY A 191 17.44 23.65 2.80
CA GLY A 191 18.86 23.88 3.09
C GLY A 191 19.36 23.07 4.29
N GLN A 192 18.52 22.84 5.30
CA GLN A 192 18.84 22.03 6.48
C GLN A 192 19.02 20.56 6.14
N GLU A 193 18.16 20.02 5.25
CA GLU A 193 18.25 18.64 4.79
C GLU A 193 19.52 18.39 3.99
N LYS A 194 19.87 19.30 3.07
CA LYS A 194 21.13 19.23 2.32
C LYS A 194 22.33 19.23 3.26
N THR A 195 22.34 20.16 4.22
CA THR A 195 23.41 20.24 5.22
C THR A 195 23.51 18.94 6.03
N LEU A 196 22.39 18.33 6.40
CA LEU A 196 22.39 17.08 7.12
C LEU A 196 22.85 15.90 6.24
N MET A 197 22.44 15.85 4.98
CA MET A 197 22.93 14.86 4.01
C MET A 197 24.45 14.96 3.85
N ASP A 198 24.97 16.17 3.67
CA ASP A 198 26.41 16.42 3.54
C ASP A 198 27.16 16.05 4.83
N LYS A 199 26.59 16.36 6.00
CA LYS A 199 27.15 15.96 7.29
C LYS A 199 27.22 14.44 7.42
N ILE A 200 26.17 13.70 7.05
CA ILE A 200 26.16 12.24 7.10
C ILE A 200 27.16 11.67 6.09
N LYS A 201 27.19 12.18 4.85
CA LYS A 201 28.20 11.78 3.85
C LYS A 201 29.62 11.99 4.36
N LYS A 202 29.88 13.11 5.04
CA LYS A 202 31.18 13.40 5.64
C LYS A 202 31.53 12.39 6.74
N ILE A 203 30.60 12.11 7.67
CA ILE A 203 30.79 11.13 8.76
C ILE A 203 31.11 9.73 8.18
N LEU A 204 30.38 9.29 7.15
CA LEU A 204 30.63 8.01 6.48
C LEU A 204 31.96 8.01 5.70
N GLY A 205 32.42 9.17 5.23
CA GLY A 205 33.64 9.34 4.48
C GLY A 205 34.91 9.45 5.34
N GLU A 206 34.80 9.74 6.63
CA GLU A 206 35.95 9.82 7.55
C GLU A 206 36.69 8.49 7.68
N GLN A 207 35.91 7.39 7.69
CA GLN A 207 36.45 6.02 7.68
C GLN A 207 35.74 5.19 6.59
N PRO A 208 36.18 5.30 5.33
CA PRO A 208 35.42 4.78 4.18
C PRO A 208 35.13 3.29 4.21
N LEU A 209 36.00 2.46 4.82
CA LEU A 209 35.83 1.01 4.95
C LEU A 209 35.52 0.54 6.37
N ALA A 210 35.38 1.48 7.31
CA ALA A 210 35.01 1.22 8.70
C ALA A 210 34.05 2.29 9.24
N PRO A 211 32.99 2.65 8.52
CA PRO A 211 32.10 3.73 8.92
C PRO A 211 31.41 3.43 10.27
N PRO A 212 31.02 4.47 11.01
CA PRO A 212 30.26 4.30 12.25
C PRO A 212 28.89 3.66 11.99
N ASP A 213 28.36 2.98 12.97
CA ASP A 213 27.01 2.43 12.92
C ASP A 213 25.94 3.53 13.09
N LEU A 214 24.67 3.18 12.84
CA LEU A 214 23.57 4.14 12.92
C LEU A 214 23.44 4.84 14.28
N LYS A 215 23.82 4.20 15.38
CA LYS A 215 23.77 4.83 16.71
C LYS A 215 24.85 5.86 16.88
N GLU A 216 26.02 5.58 16.33
CA GLU A 216 27.16 6.52 16.35
C GLU A 216 26.92 7.70 15.41
N ILE A 217 26.35 7.45 14.21
CA ILE A 217 25.94 8.53 13.28
C ILE A 217 24.90 9.43 13.92
N GLU A 218 23.90 8.88 14.63
CA GLU A 218 22.87 9.63 15.36
C GLU A 218 23.49 10.60 16.37
N LYS A 219 24.47 10.12 17.15
CA LYS A 219 25.19 10.96 18.13
C LYS A 219 26.03 12.03 17.46
N GLN A 220 26.80 11.67 16.43
CA GLN A 220 27.70 12.60 15.73
C GLN A 220 26.94 13.65 14.91
N ALA A 221 25.82 13.24 14.29
CA ALA A 221 24.97 14.15 13.55
C ALA A 221 24.11 15.03 14.47
N ALA A 222 23.91 14.62 15.74
CA ALA A 222 23.05 15.27 16.74
C ALA A 222 21.58 15.41 16.24
N VAL A 223 21.04 14.36 15.66
CA VAL A 223 19.67 14.34 15.14
C VAL A 223 18.89 13.12 15.67
N PRO A 224 17.57 13.24 15.87
CA PRO A 224 16.73 12.10 16.28
C PRO A 224 16.78 10.96 15.26
N ARG A 225 16.69 9.73 15.76
CA ARG A 225 16.74 8.50 14.96
C ARG A 225 15.79 8.50 13.77
N ASN A 226 14.56 8.99 13.96
CA ASN A 226 13.56 9.04 12.90
C ASN A 226 14.04 9.92 11.73
N ARG A 227 14.55 11.10 12.03
CA ARG A 227 15.09 12.03 11.04
C ARG A 227 16.31 11.46 10.33
N LEU A 228 17.23 10.81 11.08
CA LEU A 228 18.38 10.13 10.51
C LEU A 228 17.96 9.06 9.50
N ASN A 229 16.99 8.21 9.87
CA ASN A 229 16.50 7.16 8.99
C ASN A 229 15.89 7.71 7.69
N GLU A 230 15.15 8.82 7.76
CA GLU A 230 14.58 9.48 6.57
C GLU A 230 15.70 9.96 5.62
N VAL A 231 16.70 10.64 6.16
CA VAL A 231 17.84 11.14 5.35
C VAL A 231 18.67 10.01 4.77
N ILE A 232 18.92 8.94 5.52
CA ILE A 232 19.66 7.78 5.01
C ILE A 232 18.89 7.08 3.88
N ARG A 233 17.56 6.94 3.99
CA ARG A 233 16.75 6.41 2.88
C ARG A 233 16.82 7.26 1.62
N LEU A 234 16.90 8.59 1.77
CA LEU A 234 17.12 9.47 0.62
C LEU A 234 18.51 9.25 0.00
N LEU A 235 19.56 9.15 0.82
CA LEU A 235 20.92 8.89 0.37
C LEU A 235 21.08 7.50 -0.27
N GLU A 236 20.32 6.52 0.17
CA GLU A 236 20.24 5.19 -0.43
C GLU A 236 19.53 5.25 -1.79
N ARG A 237 18.45 6.01 -1.86
CA ARG A 237 17.64 6.19 -3.09
C ARG A 237 18.39 7.00 -4.17
N ASP A 238 19.15 8.03 -3.79
CA ASP A 238 19.95 8.81 -4.73
C ASP A 238 21.25 8.09 -5.13
N GLY A 239 21.46 6.88 -4.59
CA GLY A 239 22.65 6.07 -4.87
C GLY A 239 23.93 6.56 -4.23
N SER A 240 23.90 7.56 -3.34
CA SER A 240 25.09 8.07 -2.65
C SER A 240 25.59 7.13 -1.55
N VAL A 241 24.67 6.35 -0.96
CA VAL A 241 24.96 5.43 0.15
C VAL A 241 24.41 4.04 -0.15
N VAL A 242 25.14 3.03 0.25
CA VAL A 242 24.78 1.62 0.10
C VAL A 242 24.55 0.99 1.47
N ARG A 243 23.45 0.33 1.63
CA ARG A 243 23.14 -0.47 2.82
C ARG A 243 23.84 -1.82 2.74
N VAL A 244 24.75 -2.08 3.63
CA VAL A 244 25.49 -3.35 3.69
C VAL A 244 24.87 -4.31 4.72
N THR A 245 24.47 -3.79 5.89
CA THR A 245 23.66 -4.52 6.88
C THR A 245 22.52 -3.66 7.37
N THR A 246 21.71 -4.17 8.30
CA THR A 246 20.59 -3.43 8.93
C THR A 246 21.04 -2.12 9.56
N ASP A 247 22.25 -2.07 10.15
CA ASP A 247 22.76 -0.92 10.91
C ASP A 247 24.01 -0.29 10.33
N MET A 248 24.51 -0.78 9.18
CA MET A 248 25.73 -0.28 8.56
C MET A 248 25.51 0.18 7.14
N TYR A 249 25.95 1.40 6.89
CA TYR A 249 25.85 2.08 5.60
C TYR A 249 27.22 2.57 5.18
N PHE A 250 27.52 2.47 3.90
CA PHE A 250 28.79 2.91 3.31
C PHE A 250 28.52 3.89 2.18
N LEU A 251 29.48 4.77 1.89
CA LEU A 251 29.42 5.57 0.67
C LEU A 251 29.48 4.65 -0.55
N ALA A 252 28.64 4.90 -1.54
CA ALA A 252 28.64 4.12 -2.79
C ALA A 252 29.99 4.19 -3.50
N SER A 253 30.65 5.36 -3.48
CA SER A 253 32.00 5.53 -4.02
C SER A 253 33.02 4.62 -3.34
N SER A 254 32.96 4.45 -2.02
CA SER A 254 33.89 3.59 -1.26
C SER A 254 33.67 2.11 -1.60
N ILE A 255 32.42 1.70 -1.74
CA ILE A 255 32.06 0.32 -2.14
C ILE A 255 32.53 0.04 -3.58
N GLU A 256 32.37 1.00 -4.50
CA GLU A 256 32.79 0.83 -5.90
C GLU A 256 34.33 0.81 -6.04
N GLN A 257 35.03 1.63 -5.29
CA GLN A 257 36.51 1.57 -5.21
C GLN A 257 36.97 0.21 -4.68
N LEU A 258 36.34 -0.27 -3.58
CA LEU A 258 36.66 -1.57 -3.01
C LEU A 258 36.34 -2.70 -3.98
N ARG A 259 35.26 -2.60 -4.73
CA ARG A 259 34.87 -3.55 -5.79
C ARG A 259 35.96 -3.62 -6.86
N GLY A 260 36.48 -2.48 -7.33
CA GLY A 260 37.59 -2.44 -8.29
C GLY A 260 38.84 -3.12 -7.77
N THR A 261 39.25 -2.79 -6.54
CA THR A 261 40.37 -3.42 -5.86
C THR A 261 40.22 -4.93 -5.69
N LEU A 262 39.01 -5.37 -5.33
CA LEU A 262 38.72 -6.80 -5.16
C LEU A 262 38.77 -7.56 -6.49
N ILE A 263 38.26 -6.99 -7.56
CA ILE A 263 38.30 -7.58 -8.91
C ILE A 263 39.77 -7.73 -9.35
N GLN A 264 40.59 -6.70 -9.17
CA GLN A 264 41.98 -6.76 -9.52
C GLN A 264 42.71 -7.84 -8.71
N PHE A 265 42.57 -7.85 -7.39
CA PHE A 265 43.19 -8.83 -6.51
C PHE A 265 42.82 -10.27 -6.89
N LEU A 266 41.54 -10.54 -7.11
CA LEU A 266 41.05 -11.87 -7.50
C LEU A 266 41.46 -12.24 -8.92
N GLY A 267 41.62 -11.27 -9.81
CA GLY A 267 42.20 -11.48 -11.16
C GLY A 267 43.66 -11.93 -11.13
N GLU A 268 44.44 -11.37 -10.20
CA GLU A 268 45.89 -11.70 -10.04
C GLU A 268 46.12 -13.00 -9.24
N LYS A 269 45.38 -13.19 -8.16
CA LYS A 269 45.59 -14.30 -7.20
C LYS A 269 44.64 -15.49 -7.42
N GLY A 270 43.58 -15.35 -8.20
CA GLY A 270 42.59 -16.37 -8.50
C GLY A 270 41.59 -16.66 -7.38
N GLU A 271 42.00 -16.57 -6.13
CA GLU A 271 41.15 -16.78 -4.96
C GLU A 271 41.61 -15.95 -3.75
N MET A 272 40.72 -15.79 -2.79
CA MET A 272 40.92 -14.97 -1.59
C MET A 272 40.24 -15.60 -0.38
N ASN A 273 40.94 -15.69 0.75
CA ASN A 273 40.32 -16.00 2.05
C ASN A 273 40.02 -14.72 2.85
N ALA A 274 39.34 -14.86 3.98
CA ALA A 274 38.95 -13.72 4.82
C ALA A 274 40.18 -12.99 5.43
N ALA A 275 41.30 -13.67 5.65
CA ALA A 275 42.53 -13.06 6.15
C ALA A 275 43.15 -12.16 5.10
N ALA A 276 43.30 -12.63 3.87
CA ALA A 276 43.80 -11.84 2.75
C ALA A 276 42.91 -10.63 2.45
N PHE A 277 41.57 -10.79 2.53
CA PHE A 277 40.67 -9.64 2.38
C PHE A 277 40.84 -8.62 3.50
N ARG A 278 41.04 -9.07 4.75
CA ARG A 278 41.30 -8.18 5.88
C ARG A 278 42.56 -7.35 5.69
N GLU A 279 43.64 -7.96 5.19
CA GLU A 279 44.87 -7.27 4.86
C GLU A 279 44.67 -6.29 3.72
N LEU A 280 43.91 -6.65 2.70
CA LEU A 280 43.61 -5.79 1.55
C LEU A 280 42.88 -4.51 1.94
N ILE A 281 41.87 -4.62 2.86
CA ILE A 281 41.05 -3.47 3.28
C ILE A 281 41.60 -2.73 4.51
N VAL A 282 42.60 -3.28 5.18
CA VAL A 282 43.17 -2.72 6.44
C VAL A 282 42.05 -2.38 7.47
N ALA A 283 41.07 -3.26 7.62
CA ALA A 283 39.93 -3.03 8.49
C ALA A 283 39.82 -4.10 9.60
N SER A 284 39.00 -3.81 10.61
CA SER A 284 38.76 -4.78 11.68
C SER A 284 37.94 -5.98 11.17
N ARG A 285 37.99 -7.09 11.92
CA ARG A 285 37.27 -8.34 11.58
C ARG A 285 35.78 -8.11 11.36
N LYS A 286 35.17 -7.18 12.13
CA LYS A 286 33.73 -6.82 12.00
C LYS A 286 33.40 -6.38 10.59
N TYR A 287 34.15 -5.41 10.04
CA TYR A 287 33.90 -4.87 8.69
C TYR A 287 34.32 -5.85 7.58
N THR A 288 35.38 -6.61 7.81
CA THR A 288 35.84 -7.66 6.88
C THR A 288 34.72 -8.65 6.56
N ILE A 289 34.08 -9.21 7.60
CA ILE A 289 33.03 -10.21 7.43
C ILE A 289 31.82 -9.60 6.67
N VAL A 290 31.40 -8.42 7.12
CA VAL A 290 30.21 -7.75 6.57
C VAL A 290 30.37 -7.39 5.09
N LEU A 291 31.55 -6.87 4.71
CA LEU A 291 31.84 -6.49 3.32
C LEU A 291 31.98 -7.71 2.40
N VAL A 292 32.63 -8.77 2.87
CA VAL A 292 32.77 -10.00 2.11
C VAL A 292 31.39 -10.62 1.83
N GLU A 293 30.50 -10.70 2.84
CA GLU A 293 29.16 -11.21 2.69
C GLU A 293 28.30 -10.29 1.79
N TYR A 294 28.55 -8.99 1.82
CA TYR A 294 27.90 -8.07 0.90
C TYR A 294 28.25 -8.39 -0.55
N PHE A 295 29.55 -8.59 -0.89
CA PHE A 295 29.97 -8.92 -2.25
C PHE A 295 29.49 -10.32 -2.70
N ASP A 296 29.38 -11.27 -1.78
CA ASP A 296 28.78 -12.57 -2.06
C ASP A 296 27.30 -12.41 -2.44
N ARG A 297 26.52 -11.61 -1.67
CA ARG A 297 25.12 -11.29 -1.95
C ARG A 297 24.93 -10.47 -3.22
N ALA A 298 25.81 -9.52 -3.47
CA ALA A 298 25.80 -8.72 -4.70
C ALA A 298 26.20 -9.52 -5.95
N GLY A 299 26.56 -10.80 -5.77
CA GLY A 299 26.89 -11.68 -6.88
C GLY A 299 28.26 -11.42 -7.52
N LEU A 300 29.12 -10.63 -6.88
CA LEU A 300 30.49 -10.40 -7.35
C LEU A 300 31.38 -11.60 -7.04
N THR A 301 31.26 -12.14 -5.84
CA THR A 301 32.06 -13.29 -5.38
C THR A 301 31.20 -14.48 -5.07
N ILE A 302 31.80 -15.66 -5.08
CA ILE A 302 31.20 -16.93 -4.64
C ILE A 302 32.11 -17.59 -3.62
N ARG A 303 31.56 -18.03 -2.52
CA ARG A 303 32.27 -18.76 -1.49
C ARG A 303 32.44 -20.22 -1.88
N ILE A 304 33.69 -20.69 -1.90
CA ILE A 304 34.07 -22.08 -2.12
C ILE A 304 34.92 -22.54 -0.92
N ARG A 305 34.30 -23.28 0.00
CA ARG A 305 34.89 -23.65 1.31
C ARG A 305 35.30 -22.42 2.11
N GLU A 306 36.59 -22.20 2.35
CA GLU A 306 37.10 -21.04 3.08
C GLU A 306 37.54 -19.88 2.17
N ASN A 307 37.61 -20.12 0.87
CA ASN A 307 38.05 -19.14 -0.14
C ASN A 307 36.86 -18.56 -0.92
N ARG A 308 37.11 -17.46 -1.59
CA ARG A 308 36.17 -16.78 -2.51
C ARG A 308 36.84 -16.59 -3.85
N LYS A 309 36.05 -16.71 -4.92
CA LYS A 309 36.47 -16.46 -6.30
C LYS A 309 35.49 -15.47 -6.95
N ILE A 310 35.90 -14.80 -8.01
CA ILE A 310 34.95 -14.05 -8.82
C ILE A 310 33.90 -14.99 -9.35
N LYS A 311 32.65 -14.61 -9.17
CA LYS A 311 31.54 -15.31 -9.79
C LYS A 311 31.56 -15.04 -11.28
N ALA A 312 31.84 -16.04 -12.10
CA ALA A 312 31.78 -15.91 -13.55
C ALA A 312 30.41 -15.34 -13.95
N ALA A 313 30.39 -14.28 -14.75
CA ALA A 313 29.15 -13.79 -15.32
C ALA A 313 28.46 -14.94 -16.07
N PRO A 314 27.13 -15.13 -15.93
CA PRO A 314 26.43 -16.07 -16.77
C PRO A 314 26.74 -15.71 -18.24
N PRO A 315 27.00 -16.71 -19.12
CA PRO A 315 27.24 -16.44 -20.53
C PRO A 315 26.09 -15.58 -21.04
N ALA A 316 26.40 -14.45 -21.67
CA ALA A 316 25.42 -13.56 -22.27
C ALA A 316 24.48 -14.42 -23.10
N ALA A 317 23.18 -14.44 -22.71
CA ALA A 317 22.17 -15.13 -23.49
C ALA A 317 22.21 -14.53 -24.89
N ALA A 318 22.62 -15.32 -25.87
CA ALA A 318 22.67 -14.95 -27.24
C ALA A 318 21.33 -14.32 -27.60
N ALA A 319 21.33 -13.08 -28.02
CA ALA A 319 20.18 -12.40 -28.56
C ALA A 319 19.60 -13.28 -29.64
N LYS A 320 18.50 -13.97 -29.37
CA LYS A 320 17.68 -14.59 -30.40
C LYS A 320 17.00 -13.47 -31.17
N ASN A 321 17.64 -13.08 -32.28
CA ASN A 321 16.93 -12.47 -33.40
C ASN A 321 15.81 -13.43 -33.82
N ARG A 322 14.57 -13.01 -33.59
CA ARG A 322 13.45 -13.23 -34.52
C ARG A 322 12.32 -12.27 -34.21
#